data_5d2cf3ff0f6994b077e8211d8051a5bf
#
_entry.id   5d2cf3ff0f6994b077e8211d8051a5bf
#
_cell.length_a   1.000
_cell.length_b   1.000
_cell.length_c   1.000
_cell.angle_alpha   90.00
_cell.angle_beta   90.00
_cell.angle_gamma   90.00
#
_symmetry.space_group_name_H-M   'P 1'
#
loop_
_entity.id
_entity.type
_entity.pdbx_description
1 polymer ?
#
loop_
_entity_poly.entity_id
_entity_poly.type
_entity_poly.pdbx_seq_one_letter_code
_entity_poly.pdbx_strand_id
1 'polypeptide(L)'
;GNALNYPDPYYRTSGDIDIWLWPKKKAGESNRKVIVDYVHQYFPQAKMTYLHIDFPTRANVAVEVHFFPSYLNNPIKNRYLQKYFNNFKEKISRHLVYVKGINATITFPAPTDSFNRIYQLCHIMHHYFDEGIGLRQLIDYYYLLRKGFSEEERMEDVKILKRLGMYRFAQSVMYVLNETLGLKSSYLLVPPNKESGTLLLRDILQGGNFGKYNAAFQHNGRTINIKRFLYKTLHNLSLVRSYPSEALWEPWFRTWHFLWRLRYR
;
A
#
# COMPACT_ATOMS: atom_id res chain seq x y z
N GLY A 1 -4.34 10.78 -7.66
CA GLY A 1 -3.37 9.83 -7.14
C GLY A 1 -2.35 9.39 -8.19
N ASN A 2 -2.05 8.11 -8.24
CA ASN A 2 -0.94 7.57 -9.07
C ASN A 2 -1.01 7.93 -10.56
N ALA A 3 -2.21 8.06 -11.14
CA ALA A 3 -2.38 8.47 -12.53
C ALA A 3 -1.69 9.80 -12.87
N LEU A 4 -1.56 10.71 -11.91
CA LEU A 4 -0.90 12.01 -12.11
C LEU A 4 0.62 11.91 -12.28
N ASN A 5 1.21 10.75 -12.04
CA ASN A 5 2.64 10.49 -12.27
C ASN A 5 2.91 10.03 -13.71
N TYR A 6 1.88 9.61 -14.46
CA TYR A 6 2.01 9.15 -15.84
C TYR A 6 2.11 10.33 -16.80
N PRO A 7 2.78 10.17 -17.95
CA PRO A 7 2.85 11.21 -19.00
C PRO A 7 1.45 11.65 -19.46
N ASP A 8 0.53 10.68 -19.55
CA ASP A 8 -0.88 10.90 -19.74
C ASP A 8 -1.64 10.11 -18.67
N PRO A 9 -2.40 10.76 -17.77
CA PRO A 9 -3.16 10.09 -16.72
C PRO A 9 -4.15 9.03 -17.24
N TYR A 10 -4.62 9.14 -18.47
CA TYR A 10 -5.54 8.18 -19.08
C TYR A 10 -4.89 6.85 -19.46
N TYR A 11 -3.57 6.77 -19.53
CA TYR A 11 -2.86 5.50 -19.76
C TYR A 11 -2.87 4.58 -18.55
N ARG A 12 -3.22 5.11 -17.38
CA ARG A 12 -3.36 4.29 -16.19
C ARG A 12 -4.79 3.77 -16.05
N THR A 13 -4.95 2.44 -16.11
CA THR A 13 -6.22 1.81 -15.73
C THR A 13 -6.58 2.23 -14.30
N SER A 14 -7.79 2.76 -14.10
CA SER A 14 -8.28 3.14 -12.78
C SER A 14 -8.37 1.92 -11.86
N GLY A 15 -8.15 2.14 -10.60
CA GLY A 15 -8.45 1.24 -9.49
C GLY A 15 -9.35 1.98 -8.52
N ASP A 16 -9.29 1.57 -7.27
CA ASP A 16 -10.03 2.17 -6.19
C ASP A 16 -9.57 3.60 -5.91
N ILE A 17 -10.44 4.40 -5.34
CA ILE A 17 -10.13 5.76 -4.87
C ILE A 17 -9.88 5.68 -3.37
N ASP A 18 -8.61 5.73 -2.98
CA ASP A 18 -8.19 5.75 -1.59
C ASP A 18 -8.19 7.18 -1.06
N ILE A 19 -8.95 7.45 0.00
CA ILE A 19 -9.04 8.75 0.65
C ILE A 19 -8.59 8.62 2.09
N TRP A 20 -7.41 9.16 2.43
CA TRP A 20 -6.98 9.21 3.81
C TRP A 20 -7.59 10.40 4.53
N LEU A 21 -8.40 10.15 5.57
CA LEU A 21 -9.06 11.17 6.37
C LEU A 21 -8.46 11.26 7.78
N TRP A 22 -8.36 12.50 8.28
CA TRP A 22 -8.03 12.81 9.67
C TRP A 22 -8.96 13.95 10.16
N PRO A 23 -10.22 13.64 10.52
CA PRO A 23 -11.19 14.64 10.91
C PRO A 23 -10.76 15.38 12.18
N LYS A 24 -11.25 16.62 12.35
CA LYS A 24 -11.23 17.27 13.66
C LYS A 24 -12.06 16.45 14.64
N LYS A 25 -11.54 16.19 15.81
CA LYS A 25 -12.16 15.31 16.81
C LYS A 25 -12.11 15.94 18.20
N LYS A 26 -13.04 15.52 19.07
CA LYS A 26 -13.01 15.84 20.50
C LYS A 26 -11.87 15.09 21.21
N ALA A 27 -11.46 15.59 22.36
CA ALA A 27 -10.47 14.92 23.19
C ALA A 27 -10.96 13.49 23.55
N GLY A 28 -10.08 12.51 23.42
CA GLY A 28 -10.41 11.10 23.70
C GLY A 28 -11.07 10.31 22.55
N GLU A 29 -11.56 10.95 21.49
CA GLU A 29 -12.11 10.24 20.34
C GLU A 29 -11.02 9.70 19.42
N SER A 30 -11.24 8.51 18.87
CA SER A 30 -10.36 7.95 17.83
C SER A 30 -10.81 8.41 16.44
N ASN A 31 -9.84 8.66 15.53
CA ASN A 31 -10.16 9.00 14.14
C ASN A 31 -11.08 7.95 13.49
N ARG A 32 -10.81 6.67 13.75
CA ARG A 32 -11.62 5.58 13.21
C ARG A 32 -13.07 5.71 13.63
N LYS A 33 -13.33 5.92 14.93
CA LYS A 33 -14.71 6.04 15.44
C LYS A 33 -15.45 7.18 14.74
N VAL A 34 -14.84 8.37 14.65
CA VAL A 34 -15.46 9.55 14.02
C VAL A 34 -15.77 9.28 12.53
N ILE A 35 -14.86 8.65 11.79
CA ILE A 35 -15.06 8.32 10.38
C ILE A 35 -16.17 7.28 10.22
N VAL A 36 -16.14 6.21 11.02
CA VAL A 36 -17.13 5.14 10.95
C VAL A 36 -18.52 5.65 11.30
N ASP A 37 -18.66 6.42 12.38
CA ASP A 37 -19.93 7.01 12.78
C ASP A 37 -20.50 7.92 11.67
N TYR A 38 -19.64 8.75 11.05
CA TYR A 38 -20.04 9.60 9.93
C TYR A 38 -20.50 8.79 8.72
N VAL A 39 -19.72 7.78 8.31
CA VAL A 39 -20.08 6.97 7.13
C VAL A 39 -21.36 6.18 7.39
N HIS A 40 -21.50 5.55 8.57
CA HIS A 40 -22.70 4.78 8.91
C HIS A 40 -23.96 5.64 9.07
N GLN A 41 -23.83 6.91 9.40
CA GLN A 41 -24.96 7.84 9.43
C GLN A 41 -25.65 7.95 8.05
N TYR A 42 -24.88 7.90 6.96
CA TYR A 42 -25.39 8.02 5.60
C TYR A 42 -25.48 6.66 4.87
N PHE A 43 -24.65 5.71 5.27
CA PHE A 43 -24.48 4.40 4.64
C PHE A 43 -24.36 3.29 5.69
N PRO A 44 -25.46 2.91 6.36
CA PRO A 44 -25.42 1.94 7.46
C PRO A 44 -24.86 0.56 7.07
N GLN A 45 -24.89 0.21 5.78
CA GLN A 45 -24.40 -1.07 5.26
C GLN A 45 -22.92 -1.05 4.87
N ALA A 46 -22.22 0.08 5.04
CA ALA A 46 -20.80 0.20 4.71
C ALA A 46 -19.96 -0.80 5.50
N LYS A 47 -19.11 -1.54 4.80
CA LYS A 47 -18.24 -2.53 5.42
C LYS A 47 -16.95 -1.89 5.90
N MET A 48 -16.54 -2.27 7.09
CA MET A 48 -15.30 -1.79 7.68
C MET A 48 -14.24 -2.89 7.70
N THR A 49 -13.04 -2.54 7.31
CA THR A 49 -11.81 -3.33 7.48
C THR A 49 -10.93 -2.74 8.60
N TYR A 50 -9.75 -3.33 8.81
CA TYR A 50 -8.76 -2.72 9.70
C TYR A 50 -8.20 -1.41 9.15
N LEU A 51 -8.11 -1.26 7.83
CA LEU A 51 -7.47 -0.15 7.14
C LEU A 51 -8.45 0.97 6.78
N HIS A 52 -9.63 0.63 6.27
CA HIS A 52 -10.60 1.55 5.67
C HIS A 52 -12.04 1.17 6.01
N ILE A 53 -12.95 2.04 5.65
CA ILE A 53 -14.38 1.76 5.51
C ILE A 53 -14.80 2.07 4.08
N ASP A 54 -15.62 1.17 3.50
CA ASP A 54 -16.17 1.35 2.15
C ASP A 54 -17.08 2.57 2.12
N PHE A 55 -17.01 3.33 1.03
CA PHE A 55 -17.89 4.46 0.77
C PHE A 55 -18.66 4.19 -0.51
N PRO A 56 -19.97 4.49 -0.59
CA PRO A 56 -20.75 4.26 -1.79
C PRO A 56 -20.18 5.00 -2.98
N THR A 57 -20.19 4.32 -4.10
CA THR A 57 -19.52 4.78 -5.30
C THR A 57 -20.49 5.30 -6.34
N ARG A 58 -20.04 6.22 -7.16
CA ARG A 58 -20.64 6.53 -8.45
C ARG A 58 -19.83 5.86 -9.56
N ALA A 59 -20.49 5.40 -10.61
CA ALA A 59 -19.87 4.85 -11.82
C ALA A 59 -18.96 3.62 -11.60
N ASN A 60 -19.34 2.70 -10.69
CA ASN A 60 -18.64 1.43 -10.44
C ASN A 60 -17.17 1.55 -10.00
N VAL A 61 -16.74 2.72 -9.51
CA VAL A 61 -15.41 2.89 -8.92
C VAL A 61 -15.53 2.76 -7.40
N ALA A 62 -14.82 1.82 -6.80
CA ALA A 62 -14.75 1.67 -5.35
C ALA A 62 -14.09 2.90 -4.73
N VAL A 63 -14.63 3.37 -3.60
CA VAL A 63 -14.04 4.43 -2.80
C VAL A 63 -13.82 3.90 -1.39
N GLU A 64 -12.57 3.99 -0.92
CA GLU A 64 -12.17 3.52 0.39
C GLU A 64 -11.71 4.70 1.25
N VAL A 65 -12.38 4.89 2.38
CA VAL A 65 -12.00 5.93 3.34
C VAL A 65 -11.06 5.34 4.37
N HIS A 66 -9.79 5.64 4.24
CA HIS A 66 -8.71 5.10 5.04
C HIS A 66 -8.57 5.82 6.38
N PHE A 67 -8.45 5.04 7.46
CA PHE A 67 -8.14 5.54 8.82
C PHE A 67 -6.67 5.93 8.94
N PHE A 68 -5.82 5.24 8.20
CA PHE A 68 -4.38 5.48 8.02
C PHE A 68 -3.93 4.94 6.65
N PRO A 69 -2.85 5.47 6.04
CA PRO A 69 -2.52 5.16 4.64
C PRO A 69 -2.17 3.70 4.39
N SER A 70 -1.40 3.09 5.28
CA SER A 70 -0.95 1.70 5.20
C SER A 70 -0.43 1.24 6.56
N TYR A 71 -0.09 -0.05 6.69
CA TYR A 71 0.50 -0.61 7.91
C TYR A 71 1.55 -1.67 7.60
N LEU A 72 2.33 -2.03 8.64
CA LEU A 72 3.27 -3.13 8.64
C LEU A 72 2.81 -4.19 9.65
N ASN A 73 3.10 -5.46 9.36
CA ASN A 73 2.77 -6.57 10.25
C ASN A 73 3.55 -6.50 11.57
N ASN A 74 4.80 -6.04 11.53
CA ASN A 74 5.62 -5.81 12.71
C ASN A 74 5.10 -4.60 13.51
N PRO A 75 4.58 -4.76 14.75
CA PRO A 75 3.93 -3.69 15.50
C PRO A 75 4.89 -2.54 15.87
N ILE A 76 6.16 -2.85 16.13
CA ILE A 76 7.17 -1.84 16.46
C ILE A 76 7.44 -0.97 15.21
N LYS A 77 7.68 -1.61 14.06
CA LYS A 77 7.90 -0.91 12.79
C LYS A 77 6.66 -0.15 12.36
N ASN A 78 5.48 -0.73 12.54
CA ASN A 78 4.21 -0.07 12.26
C ASN A 78 4.03 1.21 13.10
N ARG A 79 4.41 1.22 14.38
CA ARG A 79 4.37 2.44 15.20
C ARG A 79 5.24 3.57 14.62
N TYR A 80 6.44 3.23 14.10
CA TYR A 80 7.29 4.21 13.42
C TYR A 80 6.66 4.68 12.11
N LEU A 81 6.06 3.78 11.33
CA LEU A 81 5.38 4.12 10.09
C LEU A 81 4.20 5.08 10.34
N GLN A 82 3.36 4.82 11.34
CA GLN A 82 2.24 5.71 11.68
C GLN A 82 2.73 7.10 12.12
N LYS A 83 3.86 7.17 12.87
CA LYS A 83 4.49 8.46 13.22
C LYS A 83 4.97 9.18 11.96
N TYR A 84 5.61 8.47 11.04
CA TYR A 84 6.04 9.03 9.75
C TYR A 84 4.86 9.62 8.99
N PHE A 85 3.77 8.87 8.79
CA PHE A 85 2.59 9.34 8.09
C PHE A 85 1.99 10.59 8.77
N ASN A 86 1.86 10.57 10.09
CA ASN A 86 1.30 11.70 10.83
C ASN A 86 2.09 13.01 10.64
N ASN A 87 3.41 12.93 10.48
CA ASN A 87 4.25 14.10 10.23
C ASN A 87 4.01 14.73 8.85
N PHE A 88 3.38 14.01 7.92
CA PHE A 88 3.06 14.53 6.58
C PHE A 88 1.68 15.17 6.45
N LYS A 89 0.80 15.04 7.44
CA LYS A 89 -0.58 15.54 7.36
C LYS A 89 -0.67 17.00 6.94
N GLU A 90 0.12 17.85 7.57
CA GLU A 90 0.13 19.29 7.27
C GLU A 90 0.67 19.56 5.86
N LYS A 91 1.75 18.90 5.46
CA LYS A 91 2.31 19.03 4.11
C LYS A 91 1.29 18.58 3.05
N ILE A 92 0.61 17.45 3.27
CA ILE A 92 -0.42 16.95 2.36
C ILE A 92 -1.60 17.92 2.28
N SER A 93 -2.08 18.45 3.42
CA SER A 93 -3.20 19.41 3.43
C SER A 93 -2.91 20.68 2.63
N ARG A 94 -1.65 21.07 2.54
CA ARG A 94 -1.20 22.26 1.79
C ARG A 94 -0.77 21.94 0.35
N HIS A 95 -0.52 20.67 0.02
CA HIS A 95 -0.11 20.26 -1.31
C HIS A 95 -1.34 20.03 -2.20
N LEU A 96 -1.79 21.10 -2.84
CA LEU A 96 -2.94 21.08 -3.72
C LEU A 96 -2.53 20.68 -5.13
N VAL A 97 -3.25 19.74 -5.72
CA VAL A 97 -3.13 19.35 -7.13
C VAL A 97 -4.36 19.80 -7.91
N TYR A 98 -4.13 20.19 -9.15
CA TYR A 98 -5.14 20.69 -10.06
C TYR A 98 -5.34 19.65 -11.16
N VAL A 99 -6.56 19.16 -11.30
CA VAL A 99 -6.92 18.20 -12.35
C VAL A 99 -7.94 18.83 -13.27
N LYS A 100 -7.57 19.01 -14.52
CA LYS A 100 -8.47 19.52 -15.57
C LYS A 100 -9.40 18.38 -15.99
N GLY A 101 -10.65 18.46 -15.59
CA GLY A 101 -11.71 17.60 -16.08
C GLY A 101 -12.37 18.14 -17.36
N ILE A 102 -13.36 17.42 -17.87
CA ILE A 102 -14.09 17.82 -19.10
C ILE A 102 -14.82 19.15 -18.88
N ASN A 103 -15.47 19.33 -17.74
CA ASN A 103 -16.33 20.48 -17.47
C ASN A 103 -15.82 21.42 -16.36
N ALA A 104 -14.79 21.05 -15.63
CA ALA A 104 -14.26 21.86 -14.52
C ALA A 104 -12.81 21.46 -14.17
N THR A 105 -12.08 22.40 -13.59
CA THR A 105 -10.83 22.11 -12.89
C THR A 105 -11.14 21.77 -11.44
N ILE A 106 -10.71 20.60 -11.00
CA ILE A 106 -10.90 20.13 -9.63
C ILE A 106 -9.57 20.30 -8.88
N THR A 107 -9.65 20.86 -7.69
CA THR A 107 -8.50 21.05 -6.80
C THR A 107 -8.71 20.25 -5.53
N PHE A 108 -7.72 19.43 -5.15
CA PHE A 108 -7.77 18.65 -3.91
C PHE A 108 -6.37 18.45 -3.32
N PRO A 109 -6.26 18.21 -2.01
CA PRO A 109 -5.00 17.82 -1.38
C PRO A 109 -4.55 16.46 -1.86
N ALA A 110 -3.27 16.33 -2.21
CA ALA A 110 -2.69 15.05 -2.61
C ALA A 110 -1.35 14.80 -1.89
N PRO A 111 -0.95 13.52 -1.73
CA PRO A 111 0.36 13.18 -1.20
C PRO A 111 1.51 13.80 -2.00
N THR A 112 2.55 14.24 -1.31
CA THR A 112 3.81 14.69 -1.95
C THR A 112 4.59 13.51 -2.49
N ASP A 113 5.53 13.74 -3.42
CA ASP A 113 6.36 12.68 -3.98
C ASP A 113 7.23 12.01 -2.91
N SER A 114 7.77 12.77 -1.96
CA SER A 114 8.53 12.22 -0.82
C SER A 114 7.70 11.32 0.09
N PHE A 115 6.44 11.67 0.35
CA PHE A 115 5.50 10.78 1.05
C PHE A 115 5.25 9.50 0.23
N ASN A 116 4.97 9.65 -1.06
CA ASN A 116 4.61 8.56 -1.95
C ASN A 116 5.74 7.55 -2.15
N ARG A 117 7.01 7.96 -2.14
CA ARG A 117 8.14 7.04 -2.25
C ARG A 117 8.17 5.98 -1.13
N ILE A 118 7.78 6.36 0.08
CA ILE A 118 7.68 5.41 1.20
C ILE A 118 6.30 4.72 1.23
N TYR A 119 5.22 5.48 1.03
CA TYR A 119 3.86 4.95 1.07
C TYR A 119 3.64 3.83 0.04
N GLN A 120 4.02 4.04 -1.22
CA GLN A 120 3.81 3.03 -2.26
C GLN A 120 4.61 1.75 -2.00
N LEU A 121 5.85 1.85 -1.48
CA LEU A 121 6.59 0.65 -1.07
C LEU A 121 5.91 -0.10 0.08
N CYS A 122 5.37 0.61 1.07
CA CYS A 122 4.57 0.00 2.13
C CYS A 122 3.33 -0.70 1.57
N HIS A 123 2.63 -0.04 0.67
CA HIS A 123 1.42 -0.54 0.03
C HIS A 123 1.70 -1.80 -0.82
N ILE A 124 2.75 -1.75 -1.66
CA ILE A 124 3.20 -2.90 -2.46
C ILE A 124 3.59 -4.06 -1.54
N MET A 125 4.34 -3.81 -0.46
CA MET A 125 4.75 -4.85 0.48
C MET A 125 3.55 -5.45 1.22
N HIS A 126 2.60 -4.63 1.64
CA HIS A 126 1.37 -5.09 2.27
C HIS A 126 0.62 -6.07 1.37
N HIS A 127 0.34 -5.69 0.13
CA HIS A 127 -0.32 -6.56 -0.84
C HIS A 127 0.49 -7.81 -1.15
N TYR A 128 1.82 -7.70 -1.28
CA TYR A 128 2.68 -8.85 -1.55
C TYR A 128 2.55 -9.94 -0.48
N PHE A 129 2.49 -9.55 0.80
CA PHE A 129 2.31 -10.48 1.92
C PHE A 129 0.86 -10.94 2.09
N ASP A 130 -0.13 -10.17 1.65
CA ASP A 130 -1.55 -10.49 1.89
C ASP A 130 -2.20 -11.27 0.75
N GLU A 131 -2.08 -10.83 -0.48
CA GLU A 131 -2.86 -11.36 -1.60
C GLU A 131 -2.05 -11.50 -2.91
N GLY A 132 -0.80 -11.03 -2.91
CA GLY A 132 0.04 -10.96 -4.10
C GLY A 132 -0.11 -9.64 -4.86
N ILE A 133 0.88 -9.33 -5.68
CA ILE A 133 0.97 -8.10 -6.46
C ILE A 133 1.17 -8.40 -7.94
N GLY A 134 0.78 -7.44 -8.80
CA GLY A 134 1.06 -7.47 -10.22
C GLY A 134 2.05 -6.37 -10.64
N LEU A 135 2.45 -6.38 -11.91
CA LEU A 135 3.33 -5.35 -12.46
C LEU A 135 2.71 -3.95 -12.43
N ARG A 136 1.39 -3.83 -12.39
CA ARG A 136 0.70 -2.53 -12.36
C ARG A 136 1.15 -1.67 -11.17
N GLN A 137 1.22 -2.25 -9.97
CA GLN A 137 1.67 -1.54 -8.78
C GLN A 137 3.14 -1.09 -8.92
N LEU A 138 3.97 -1.90 -9.57
CA LEU A 138 5.36 -1.55 -9.85
C LEU A 138 5.48 -0.46 -10.91
N ILE A 139 4.60 -0.45 -11.93
CA ILE A 139 4.57 0.60 -12.95
C ILE A 139 4.16 1.95 -12.31
N ASP A 140 3.21 1.97 -11.38
CA ASP A 140 2.88 3.17 -10.61
C ASP A 140 4.12 3.72 -9.90
N TYR A 141 4.91 2.84 -9.27
CA TYR A 141 6.14 3.23 -8.57
C TYR A 141 7.26 3.65 -9.53
N TYR A 142 7.37 3.00 -10.68
CA TYR A 142 8.28 3.38 -11.77
C TYR A 142 8.07 4.84 -12.19
N TYR A 143 6.83 5.24 -12.46
CA TYR A 143 6.54 6.61 -12.87
C TYR A 143 6.77 7.63 -11.76
N LEU A 144 6.51 7.27 -10.51
CA LEU A 144 6.85 8.12 -9.36
C LEU A 144 8.36 8.39 -9.29
N LEU A 145 9.19 7.33 -9.39
CA LEU A 145 10.65 7.47 -9.31
C LEU A 145 11.23 8.27 -10.48
N ARG A 146 10.64 8.18 -11.67
CA ARG A 146 11.08 8.95 -12.86
C ARG A 146 10.92 10.47 -12.71
N LYS A 147 10.14 10.94 -11.75
CA LYS A 147 10.09 12.38 -11.42
C LYS A 147 11.42 12.89 -10.85
N GLY A 148 12.25 11.97 -10.36
CA GLY A 148 13.52 12.29 -9.74
C GLY A 148 13.38 12.68 -8.27
N PHE A 149 14.49 12.77 -7.61
CA PHE A 149 14.65 13.20 -6.21
C PHE A 149 16.11 13.61 -5.98
N SER A 150 16.34 14.48 -4.99
CA SER A 150 17.69 14.89 -4.64
C SER A 150 18.44 13.80 -3.85
N GLU A 151 19.77 13.95 -3.72
CA GLU A 151 20.57 13.01 -2.93
C GLU A 151 20.22 13.09 -1.43
N GLU A 152 19.87 14.28 -0.94
CA GLU A 152 19.38 14.47 0.43
C GLU A 152 18.07 13.72 0.67
N GLU A 153 17.12 13.80 -0.26
CA GLU A 153 15.87 13.05 -0.21
C GLU A 153 16.12 11.55 -0.24
N ARG A 154 17.05 11.09 -1.11
CA ARG A 154 17.48 9.67 -1.17
C ARG A 154 18.01 9.19 0.16
N MET A 155 18.94 9.92 0.77
CA MET A 155 19.52 9.57 2.06
C MET A 155 18.46 9.46 3.16
N GLU A 156 17.52 10.41 3.20
CA GLU A 156 16.43 10.37 4.18
C GLU A 156 15.49 9.18 3.95
N ASP A 157 15.08 8.92 2.70
CA ASP A 157 14.25 7.77 2.35
C ASP A 157 14.95 6.44 2.71
N VAL A 158 16.23 6.30 2.44
CA VAL A 158 17.06 5.13 2.82
C VAL A 158 17.08 4.93 4.34
N LYS A 159 17.25 6.00 5.11
CA LYS A 159 17.22 5.96 6.59
C LYS A 159 15.84 5.49 7.10
N ILE A 160 14.77 6.00 6.50
CA ILE A 160 13.40 5.59 6.83
C ILE A 160 13.19 4.11 6.50
N LEU A 161 13.55 3.67 5.29
CA LEU A 161 13.42 2.28 4.86
C LEU A 161 14.18 1.30 5.76
N LYS A 162 15.40 1.64 6.18
CA LYS A 162 16.17 0.85 7.16
C LYS A 162 15.46 0.77 8.51
N ARG A 163 14.95 1.89 9.01
CA ARG A 163 14.21 1.95 10.28
C ARG A 163 12.92 1.13 10.25
N LEU A 164 12.22 1.12 9.12
CA LEU A 164 11.01 0.34 8.90
C LEU A 164 11.29 -1.15 8.63
N GLY A 165 12.55 -1.55 8.41
CA GLY A 165 12.91 -2.92 8.02
C GLY A 165 12.55 -3.26 6.57
N MET A 166 12.33 -2.25 5.74
CA MET A 166 11.89 -2.37 4.34
C MET A 166 13.02 -2.25 3.32
N TYR A 167 14.25 -1.98 3.77
CA TYR A 167 15.36 -1.70 2.86
C TYR A 167 15.60 -2.81 1.84
N ARG A 168 15.60 -4.08 2.27
CA ARG A 168 15.79 -5.22 1.37
C ARG A 168 14.61 -5.42 0.41
N PHE A 169 13.39 -5.12 0.85
CA PHE A 169 12.24 -5.13 -0.04
C PHE A 169 12.34 -4.03 -1.11
N ALA A 170 12.75 -2.83 -0.72
CA ALA A 170 13.04 -1.75 -1.68
C ALA A 170 14.11 -2.16 -2.70
N GLN A 171 15.19 -2.83 -2.28
CA GLN A 171 16.22 -3.36 -3.19
C GLN A 171 15.64 -4.39 -4.18
N SER A 172 14.70 -5.21 -3.75
CA SER A 172 14.02 -6.19 -4.61
C SER A 172 13.14 -5.51 -5.64
N VAL A 173 12.38 -4.48 -5.21
CA VAL A 173 11.57 -3.66 -6.13
C VAL A 173 12.47 -2.93 -7.12
N MET A 174 13.58 -2.33 -6.68
CA MET A 174 14.53 -1.68 -7.59
C MET A 174 15.09 -2.64 -8.64
N TYR A 175 15.38 -3.90 -8.27
CA TYR A 175 15.82 -4.91 -9.22
C TYR A 175 14.77 -5.17 -10.30
N VAL A 176 13.51 -5.39 -9.90
CA VAL A 176 12.43 -5.62 -10.87
C VAL A 176 12.22 -4.41 -11.78
N LEU A 177 12.23 -3.19 -11.23
CA LEU A 177 12.07 -1.98 -12.02
C LEU A 177 13.22 -1.77 -13.03
N ASN A 178 14.45 -2.05 -12.62
CA ASN A 178 15.63 -1.90 -13.47
C ASN A 178 15.67 -2.98 -14.58
N GLU A 179 15.61 -4.26 -14.20
CA GLU A 179 15.80 -5.39 -15.10
C GLU A 179 14.59 -5.65 -16.01
N THR A 180 13.36 -5.39 -15.50
CA THR A 180 12.14 -5.74 -16.24
C THR A 180 11.51 -4.53 -16.95
N LEU A 181 11.55 -3.35 -16.30
CA LEU A 181 10.92 -2.14 -16.83
C LEU A 181 11.93 -1.10 -17.34
N GLY A 182 13.24 -1.40 -17.30
CA GLY A 182 14.28 -0.53 -17.83
C GLY A 182 14.44 0.81 -17.09
N LEU A 183 14.13 0.85 -15.79
CA LEU A 183 14.34 2.06 -14.99
C LEU A 183 15.85 2.36 -14.89
N LYS A 184 16.27 3.54 -15.38
CA LYS A 184 17.68 3.94 -15.34
C LYS A 184 18.22 4.00 -13.92
N SER A 185 19.50 3.64 -13.74
CA SER A 185 20.15 3.58 -12.43
C SER A 185 20.10 4.89 -11.65
N SER A 186 20.06 6.05 -12.35
CA SER A 186 19.93 7.37 -11.74
C SER A 186 18.61 7.59 -10.97
N TYR A 187 17.57 6.82 -11.30
CA TYR A 187 16.26 6.88 -10.63
C TYR A 187 16.06 5.80 -9.55
N LEU A 188 17.06 4.95 -9.32
CA LEU A 188 16.96 3.92 -8.29
C LEU A 188 17.12 4.54 -6.90
N LEU A 189 16.15 4.29 -6.04
CA LEU A 189 16.16 4.80 -4.67
C LEU A 189 17.24 4.11 -3.80
N VAL A 190 17.45 2.81 -4.04
CA VAL A 190 18.47 1.99 -3.38
C VAL A 190 19.13 1.06 -4.42
N PRO A 191 20.38 0.59 -4.18
CA PRO A 191 21.01 -0.40 -5.05
C PRO A 191 20.15 -1.66 -5.18
N PRO A 192 19.94 -2.20 -6.39
CA PRO A 192 19.14 -3.40 -6.60
C PRO A 192 19.81 -4.64 -5.99
N ASN A 193 19.00 -5.60 -5.55
CA ASN A 193 19.47 -6.91 -5.10
C ASN A 193 18.88 -8.01 -5.98
N LYS A 194 19.75 -8.71 -6.71
CA LYS A 194 19.37 -9.75 -7.68
C LYS A 194 18.67 -10.93 -7.01
N GLU A 195 19.20 -11.44 -5.90
CA GLU A 195 18.64 -12.64 -5.23
C GLU A 195 17.18 -12.42 -4.82
N SER A 196 16.92 -11.40 -4.02
CA SER A 196 15.58 -11.10 -3.53
C SER A 196 14.67 -10.50 -4.62
N GLY A 197 15.24 -9.81 -5.61
CA GLY A 197 14.50 -9.28 -6.75
C GLY A 197 14.00 -10.35 -7.71
N THR A 198 14.82 -11.38 -7.98
CA THR A 198 14.40 -12.53 -8.78
C THR A 198 13.29 -13.32 -8.08
N LEU A 199 13.36 -13.46 -6.74
CA LEU A 199 12.29 -14.07 -5.97
C LEU A 199 10.98 -13.27 -6.11
N LEU A 200 11.04 -11.95 -5.93
CA LEU A 200 9.89 -11.07 -6.07
C LEU A 200 9.28 -11.13 -7.49
N LEU A 201 10.13 -11.07 -8.53
CA LEU A 201 9.68 -11.16 -9.93
C LEU A 201 8.99 -12.49 -10.23
N ARG A 202 9.56 -13.60 -9.76
CA ARG A 202 8.95 -14.91 -9.92
C ARG A 202 7.55 -14.97 -9.30
N ASP A 203 7.41 -14.47 -8.07
CA ASP A 203 6.13 -14.47 -7.36
C ASP A 203 5.08 -13.60 -8.08
N ILE A 204 5.51 -12.45 -8.64
CA ILE A 204 4.66 -11.57 -9.46
C ILE A 204 4.16 -12.30 -10.70
N LEU A 205 5.05 -12.98 -11.42
CA LEU A 205 4.71 -13.67 -12.67
C LEU A 205 3.82 -14.90 -12.44
N GLN A 206 4.03 -15.63 -11.34
CA GLN A 206 3.24 -16.81 -10.98
C GLN A 206 1.87 -16.44 -10.39
N GLY A 207 1.80 -15.42 -9.54
CA GLY A 207 0.58 -15.05 -8.85
C GLY A 207 -0.33 -14.12 -9.65
N GLY A 208 0.25 -13.28 -10.49
CA GLY A 208 -0.45 -12.18 -11.14
C GLY A 208 -1.02 -11.17 -10.13
N ASN A 209 -1.83 -10.25 -10.62
CA ASN A 209 -2.45 -9.23 -9.77
C ASN A 209 -3.42 -9.88 -8.76
N PHE A 210 -3.20 -9.65 -7.47
CA PHE A 210 -3.98 -10.22 -6.36
C PHE A 210 -4.05 -11.76 -6.35
N GLY A 211 -2.97 -12.41 -6.80
CA GLY A 211 -2.91 -13.88 -6.83
C GLY A 211 -3.96 -14.54 -7.73
N LYS A 212 -4.55 -13.81 -8.66
CA LYS A 212 -5.70 -14.23 -9.49
C LYS A 212 -5.47 -15.54 -10.25
N TYR A 213 -4.23 -15.80 -10.64
CA TYR A 213 -3.87 -17.01 -11.39
C TYR A 213 -3.34 -18.14 -10.51
N ASN A 214 -3.16 -17.91 -9.23
CA ASN A 214 -2.76 -18.97 -8.30
C ASN A 214 -4.01 -19.68 -7.76
N ALA A 215 -4.18 -20.96 -8.10
CA ALA A 215 -5.31 -21.78 -7.66
C ALA A 215 -5.50 -21.80 -6.13
N ALA A 216 -4.43 -21.58 -5.36
CA ALA A 216 -4.49 -21.47 -3.90
C ALA A 216 -5.18 -20.18 -3.40
N PHE A 217 -5.27 -19.15 -4.25
CA PHE A 217 -5.93 -17.87 -3.92
C PHE A 217 -7.32 -17.72 -4.54
N GLN A 218 -7.74 -18.63 -5.44
CA GLN A 218 -9.08 -18.59 -6.02
C GLN A 218 -10.13 -18.87 -4.94
N HIS A 219 -11.08 -17.95 -4.83
CA HIS A 219 -12.10 -17.96 -3.78
C HIS A 219 -13.37 -18.65 -4.28
N ASN A 220 -13.62 -19.87 -3.85
CA ASN A 220 -14.91 -20.55 -3.98
C ASN A 220 -15.58 -20.64 -2.59
N GLY A 221 -16.32 -19.58 -2.22
CA GLY A 221 -17.27 -19.63 -1.10
C GLY A 221 -16.74 -19.22 0.30
N ARG A 222 -17.66 -19.13 1.24
CA ARG A 222 -17.51 -18.58 2.61
C ARG A 222 -16.77 -19.48 3.62
N THR A 223 -16.21 -20.61 3.21
CA THR A 223 -15.53 -21.55 4.11
C THR A 223 -14.10 -21.11 4.42
N ILE A 224 -13.72 -21.22 5.70
CA ILE A 224 -12.31 -21.07 6.13
C ILE A 224 -11.52 -22.16 5.43
N ASN A 225 -10.79 -21.78 4.39
CA ASN A 225 -9.99 -22.74 3.64
C ASN A 225 -8.65 -22.93 4.36
N ILE A 226 -8.57 -23.96 5.21
CA ILE A 226 -7.39 -24.34 5.98
C ILE A 226 -6.17 -24.54 5.03
N LYS A 227 -6.39 -25.10 3.85
CA LYS A 227 -5.32 -25.28 2.85
C LYS A 227 -4.73 -23.93 2.42
N ARG A 228 -5.59 -22.92 2.17
CA ARG A 228 -5.15 -21.55 1.84
C ARG A 228 -4.38 -20.92 3.00
N PHE A 229 -4.88 -21.09 4.22
CA PHE A 229 -4.19 -20.59 5.41
C PHE A 229 -2.79 -21.17 5.56
N LEU A 230 -2.66 -22.49 5.43
CA LEU A 230 -1.38 -23.20 5.50
C LEU A 230 -0.44 -22.79 4.35
N TYR A 231 -0.95 -22.76 3.12
CA TYR A 231 -0.16 -22.35 1.95
C TYR A 231 0.39 -20.93 2.13
N LYS A 232 -0.46 -19.97 2.49
CA LYS A 232 -0.03 -18.59 2.75
C LYS A 232 0.99 -18.50 3.88
N THR A 233 0.82 -19.28 4.94
CA THR A 233 1.77 -19.32 6.05
C THR A 233 3.13 -19.88 5.59
N LEU A 234 3.15 -20.99 4.88
CA LEU A 234 4.38 -21.57 4.35
C LEU A 234 5.08 -20.66 3.35
N HIS A 235 4.30 -20.04 2.44
CA HIS A 235 4.83 -19.06 1.51
C HIS A 235 5.47 -17.87 2.25
N ASN A 236 4.76 -17.26 3.20
CA ASN A 236 5.29 -16.11 3.95
C ASN A 236 6.50 -16.52 4.83
N LEU A 237 6.53 -17.74 5.37
CA LEU A 237 7.70 -18.24 6.09
C LEU A 237 8.91 -18.45 5.17
N SER A 238 8.72 -18.85 3.91
CA SER A 238 9.82 -18.95 2.95
C SER A 238 10.48 -17.59 2.65
N LEU A 239 9.76 -16.49 2.88
CA LEU A 239 10.23 -15.14 2.71
C LEU A 239 11.04 -14.59 3.91
N VAL A 240 11.15 -15.35 5.02
CA VAL A 240 11.84 -14.91 6.26
C VAL A 240 13.29 -14.52 5.98
N ARG A 241 14.00 -15.28 5.13
CA ARG A 241 15.39 -14.96 4.77
C ARG A 241 15.51 -13.62 4.05
N SER A 242 14.52 -13.29 3.22
CA SER A 242 14.53 -12.05 2.42
C SER A 242 13.92 -10.86 3.17
N TYR A 243 12.84 -11.07 3.90
CA TYR A 243 12.04 -10.00 4.55
C TYR A 243 11.66 -10.37 5.98
N PRO A 244 12.66 -10.57 6.89
CA PRO A 244 12.41 -11.14 8.23
C PRO A 244 11.42 -10.32 9.05
N SER A 245 11.46 -8.99 8.96
CA SER A 245 10.59 -8.11 9.74
C SER A 245 9.11 -8.39 9.50
N GLU A 246 8.69 -8.54 8.24
CA GLU A 246 7.28 -8.73 7.91
C GLU A 246 6.89 -10.22 7.94
N ALA A 247 7.75 -11.08 7.41
CA ALA A 247 7.46 -12.52 7.32
C ALA A 247 7.27 -13.19 8.69
N LEU A 248 8.06 -12.79 9.70
CA LEU A 248 7.94 -13.34 11.06
C LEU A 248 6.71 -12.82 11.80
N TRP A 249 6.28 -11.58 11.54
CA TRP A 249 5.15 -10.97 12.22
C TRP A 249 3.81 -11.19 11.53
N GLU A 250 3.79 -11.58 10.26
CA GLU A 250 2.56 -11.78 9.49
C GLU A 250 1.62 -12.83 10.11
N PRO A 251 2.07 -14.02 10.55
CA PRO A 251 1.19 -15.00 11.18
C PRO A 251 0.54 -14.49 12.47
N TRP A 252 1.30 -13.74 13.28
CA TRP A 252 0.79 -13.12 14.51
C TRP A 252 -0.21 -12.02 14.22
N PHE A 253 0.12 -11.13 13.28
CA PHE A 253 -0.78 -10.07 12.85
C PHE A 253 -2.09 -10.65 12.30
N ARG A 254 -2.03 -11.66 11.44
CA ARG A 254 -3.19 -12.31 10.83
C ARG A 254 -4.10 -12.96 11.88
N THR A 255 -3.53 -13.63 12.87
CA THR A 255 -4.28 -14.22 13.98
C THR A 255 -4.97 -13.14 14.81
N TRP A 256 -4.23 -12.08 15.18
CA TRP A 256 -4.81 -10.93 15.88
C TRP A 256 -5.90 -10.23 15.05
N HIS A 257 -5.68 -10.02 13.77
CA HIS A 257 -6.64 -9.40 12.87
C HIS A 257 -7.91 -10.25 12.70
N PHE A 258 -7.78 -11.57 12.70
CA PHE A 258 -8.93 -12.47 12.70
C PHE A 258 -9.79 -12.27 13.96
N LEU A 259 -9.19 -12.26 15.15
CA LEU A 259 -9.89 -12.01 16.42
C LEU A 259 -10.50 -10.60 16.45
N TRP A 260 -9.78 -9.60 15.96
CA TRP A 260 -10.28 -8.24 15.82
C TRP A 260 -11.54 -8.18 14.95
N ARG A 261 -11.57 -8.86 13.81
CA ARG A 261 -12.76 -8.91 12.94
C ARG A 261 -13.97 -9.56 13.60
N LEU A 262 -13.79 -10.54 14.47
CA LEU A 262 -14.91 -11.15 15.21
C LEU A 262 -15.58 -10.16 16.16
N ARG A 263 -14.83 -9.18 16.67
CA ARG A 263 -15.34 -8.15 17.59
C ARG A 263 -16.09 -7.01 16.88
N TYR A 264 -15.77 -6.75 15.61
CA TYR A 264 -16.27 -5.60 14.84
C TYR A 264 -17.16 -6.00 13.64
N ARG A 265 -17.65 -7.23 13.67
CA ARG A 265 -18.67 -7.73 12.72
C ARG A 265 -20.08 -7.42 13.17
#